data_c5407ef9d35a933b3ef089cf6660a30e
#
_entry.id   c5407ef9d35a933b3ef089cf6660a30e
#
_cell.length_a   1.000
_cell.length_b   1.000
_cell.length_c   1.000
_cell.angle_alpha   90.00
_cell.angle_beta   90.00
_cell.angle_gamma   90.00
#
_symmetry.space_group_name_H-M   'P 1'
#
loop_
_entity.id
_entity.type
_entity.pdbx_description
1 polymer ?
#
loop_
_entity_poly.entity_id
_entity_poly.type
_entity_poly.pdbx_seq_one_letter_code
_entity_poly.pdbx_strand_id
1 'polypeptide(L)'
;MVPRILLLENAKENAAPIVSHLEQLDWQVDFVQDGIDALVLGLTKHFDTALLDLDIMDIDPLRLVQHLHQHSASLQIIGMSHFTSSDDLQRVMNAGAAHLLAKPLSPSQLATLLPPPIRVAPSHLASPKNIVSKFQADSLH
;
A
#
# COMPACT_ATOMS: atom_id res chain seq x y z
N MET A 1 7.94 14.68 -2.74
CA MET A 1 6.96 13.89 -3.49
C MET A 1 6.03 13.19 -2.52
N VAL A 2 4.73 13.22 -2.80
CA VAL A 2 3.73 12.59 -1.94
C VAL A 2 3.66 11.09 -2.27
N PRO A 3 3.77 10.20 -1.27
CA PRO A 3 3.64 8.77 -1.53
C PRO A 3 2.20 8.41 -1.92
N ARG A 4 2.09 7.43 -2.78
CA ARG A 4 0.80 7.02 -3.35
C ARG A 4 0.51 5.56 -3.02
N ILE A 5 -0.73 5.31 -2.65
CA ILE A 5 -1.20 3.96 -2.36
C ILE A 5 -2.42 3.63 -3.20
N LEU A 6 -2.39 2.43 -3.78
CA LEU A 6 -3.55 1.84 -4.45
C LEU A 6 -4.31 1.03 -3.41
N LEU A 7 -5.57 1.39 -3.18
CA LEU A 7 -6.43 0.65 -2.25
C LEU A 7 -7.53 -0.07 -3.04
N LEU A 8 -7.51 -1.39 -2.95
CA LEU A 8 -8.60 -2.23 -3.46
C LEU A 8 -9.40 -2.74 -2.26
N GLU A 9 -10.66 -2.34 -2.16
CA GLU A 9 -11.58 -2.82 -1.13
C GLU A 9 -12.95 -3.00 -1.76
N ASN A 10 -13.46 -4.23 -1.72
CA ASN A 10 -14.71 -4.57 -2.38
C ASN A 10 -15.92 -3.85 -1.77
N ALA A 11 -15.91 -3.62 -0.46
CA ALA A 11 -17.00 -2.96 0.25
C ALA A 11 -16.63 -1.49 0.51
N LYS A 12 -17.36 -0.59 -0.12
CA LYS A 12 -17.11 0.86 -0.02
C LYS A 12 -17.16 1.35 1.44
N GLU A 13 -18.08 0.83 2.23
CA GLU A 13 -18.23 1.20 3.64
C GLU A 13 -17.01 0.79 4.48
N ASN A 14 -16.30 -0.26 4.08
CA ASN A 14 -15.07 -0.67 4.75
C ASN A 14 -13.88 0.15 4.30
N ALA A 15 -13.94 0.69 3.09
CA ALA A 15 -12.85 1.49 2.54
C ALA A 15 -12.76 2.88 3.17
N ALA A 16 -13.89 3.50 3.48
CA ALA A 16 -13.91 4.88 3.94
C ALA A 16 -13.03 5.14 5.18
N PRO A 17 -13.09 4.32 6.25
CA PRO A 17 -12.19 4.52 7.39
C PRO A 17 -10.72 4.33 7.03
N ILE A 18 -10.43 3.39 6.12
CA ILE A 18 -9.05 3.14 5.68
C ILE A 18 -8.52 4.36 4.91
N VAL A 19 -9.31 4.87 3.96
CA VAL A 19 -8.94 6.05 3.17
C VAL A 19 -8.68 7.24 4.10
N SER A 20 -9.61 7.49 5.03
CA SER A 20 -9.48 8.60 5.97
C SER A 20 -8.20 8.50 6.79
N HIS A 21 -7.89 7.31 7.30
CA HIS A 21 -6.70 7.08 8.09
C HIS A 21 -5.42 7.31 7.28
N LEU A 22 -5.39 6.80 6.05
CA LEU A 22 -4.23 6.96 5.18
C LEU A 22 -4.02 8.42 4.78
N GLU A 23 -5.10 9.15 4.52
CA GLU A 23 -5.00 10.57 4.18
C GLU A 23 -4.49 11.39 5.36
N GLN A 24 -4.85 11.01 6.58
CA GLN A 24 -4.30 11.63 7.78
C GLN A 24 -2.79 11.39 7.94
N LEU A 25 -2.29 10.30 7.36
CA LEU A 25 -0.87 10.00 7.34
C LEU A 25 -0.17 10.58 6.10
N ASP A 26 -0.85 11.44 5.36
CA ASP A 26 -0.33 12.15 4.18
C ASP A 26 -0.10 11.24 2.96
N TRP A 27 -0.78 10.11 2.88
CA TRP A 27 -0.79 9.29 1.68
C TRP A 27 -1.80 9.85 0.67
N GLN A 28 -1.45 9.78 -0.60
CA GLN A 28 -2.39 10.01 -1.69
C GLN A 28 -3.00 8.67 -2.07
N VAL A 29 -4.32 8.54 -1.92
CA VAL A 29 -5.02 7.26 -2.06
C VAL A 29 -5.81 7.24 -3.35
N ASP A 30 -5.56 6.21 -4.19
CA ASP A 30 -6.43 5.88 -5.31
C ASP A 30 -7.22 4.65 -4.88
N PHE A 31 -8.55 4.82 -4.73
CA PHE A 31 -9.43 3.76 -4.25
C PHE A 31 -10.20 3.15 -5.41
N VAL A 32 -10.22 1.80 -5.48
CA VAL A 32 -11.01 1.02 -6.43
C VAL A 32 -11.74 -0.11 -5.72
N GLN A 33 -12.82 -0.60 -6.32
CA GLN A 33 -13.67 -1.59 -5.68
C GLN A 33 -13.58 -2.99 -6.29
N ASP A 34 -12.92 -3.14 -7.43
CA ASP A 34 -12.78 -4.46 -8.05
C ASP A 34 -11.34 -4.70 -8.53
N GLY A 35 -11.04 -5.97 -8.77
CA GLY A 35 -9.69 -6.38 -9.12
C GLY A 35 -9.25 -5.92 -10.50
N ILE A 36 -10.18 -5.81 -11.44
CA ILE A 36 -9.85 -5.33 -12.80
C ILE A 36 -9.38 -3.89 -12.74
N ASP A 37 -10.09 -3.03 -12.02
CA ASP A 37 -9.67 -1.63 -11.87
C ASP A 37 -8.34 -1.52 -11.14
N ALA A 38 -8.12 -2.36 -10.14
CA ALA A 38 -6.83 -2.41 -9.43
C ALA A 38 -5.69 -2.77 -10.39
N LEU A 39 -5.92 -3.76 -11.24
CA LEU A 39 -4.92 -4.19 -12.22
C LEU A 39 -4.62 -3.07 -13.21
N VAL A 40 -5.66 -2.44 -13.76
CA VAL A 40 -5.49 -1.36 -14.74
C VAL A 40 -4.70 -0.21 -14.12
N LEU A 41 -5.08 0.25 -12.93
CA LEU A 41 -4.36 1.34 -12.28
C LEU A 41 -2.94 0.95 -11.92
N GLY A 42 -2.75 -0.24 -11.38
CA GLY A 42 -1.42 -0.69 -10.98
C GLY A 42 -0.45 -0.84 -12.15
N LEU A 43 -0.95 -1.12 -13.35
CA LEU A 43 -0.13 -1.23 -14.55
C LEU A 43 0.09 0.10 -15.27
N THR A 44 -0.71 1.10 -14.98
CA THR A 44 -0.68 2.38 -15.72
C THR A 44 -0.21 3.58 -14.90
N LYS A 45 -0.22 3.47 -13.58
CA LYS A 45 0.22 4.55 -12.70
C LYS A 45 1.26 4.03 -11.73
N HIS A 46 2.10 4.92 -11.22
CA HIS A 46 3.08 4.57 -10.21
C HIS A 46 2.45 4.61 -8.82
N PHE A 47 2.69 3.55 -8.04
CA PHE A 47 2.31 3.50 -6.63
C PHE A 47 3.51 3.02 -5.80
N ASP A 48 3.61 3.51 -4.58
CA ASP A 48 4.62 3.07 -3.63
C ASP A 48 4.16 1.81 -2.91
N THR A 49 2.86 1.73 -2.65
CA THR A 49 2.24 0.60 -1.93
C THR A 49 0.89 0.26 -2.57
N ALA A 50 0.54 -1.01 -2.54
CA ALA A 50 -0.79 -1.48 -2.90
C ALA A 50 -1.35 -2.29 -1.74
N LEU A 51 -2.52 -1.86 -1.24
CA LEU A 51 -3.28 -2.58 -0.20
C LEU A 51 -4.47 -3.22 -0.88
N LEU A 52 -4.45 -4.54 -0.99
CA LEU A 52 -5.33 -5.29 -1.87
C LEU A 52 -6.23 -6.25 -1.11
N ASP A 53 -7.55 -6.05 -1.24
CA ASP A 53 -8.54 -7.04 -0.81
C ASP A 53 -8.42 -8.27 -1.70
N LEU A 54 -8.05 -9.41 -1.12
CA LEU A 54 -7.88 -10.65 -1.85
C LEU A 54 -9.16 -11.51 -1.86
N ASP A 55 -10.24 -11.03 -1.25
CA ASP A 55 -11.53 -11.72 -1.26
C ASP A 55 -12.42 -11.27 -2.43
N ILE A 56 -11.78 -10.78 -3.50
CA ILE A 56 -12.45 -10.36 -4.74
C ILE A 56 -12.87 -11.57 -5.56
N MET A 57 -13.86 -11.37 -6.45
CA MET A 57 -14.44 -12.45 -7.23
C MET A 57 -14.34 -12.23 -8.74
N ASP A 58 -13.93 -11.05 -9.19
CA ASP A 58 -13.91 -10.73 -10.61
C ASP A 58 -12.66 -11.24 -11.33
N ILE A 59 -11.53 -11.32 -10.63
CA ILE A 59 -10.30 -11.92 -11.16
C ILE A 59 -9.62 -12.73 -10.06
N ASP A 60 -8.68 -13.59 -10.46
CA ASP A 60 -7.90 -14.38 -9.52
C ASP A 60 -7.00 -13.45 -8.69
N PRO A 61 -7.17 -13.38 -7.37
CA PRO A 61 -6.38 -12.46 -6.53
C PRO A 61 -4.89 -12.75 -6.55
N LEU A 62 -4.47 -14.02 -6.64
CA LEU A 62 -3.04 -14.33 -6.70
C LEU A 62 -2.43 -13.88 -8.02
N ARG A 63 -3.19 -13.95 -9.11
CA ARG A 63 -2.73 -13.45 -10.41
C ARG A 63 -2.62 -11.93 -10.40
N LEU A 64 -3.53 -11.24 -9.73
CA LEU A 64 -3.43 -9.79 -9.55
C LEU A 64 -2.11 -9.44 -8.85
N VAL A 65 -1.80 -10.11 -7.74
CA VAL A 65 -0.56 -9.88 -7.01
C VAL A 65 0.65 -10.16 -7.90
N GLN A 66 0.64 -11.29 -8.62
CA GLN A 66 1.74 -11.67 -9.51
C GLN A 66 1.99 -10.63 -10.60
N HIS A 67 0.94 -10.18 -11.27
CA HIS A 67 1.08 -9.19 -12.34
C HIS A 67 1.62 -7.86 -11.83
N LEU A 68 1.11 -7.39 -10.70
CA LEU A 68 1.58 -6.14 -10.13
C LEU A 68 3.05 -6.25 -9.68
N HIS A 69 3.41 -7.36 -9.06
CA HIS A 69 4.79 -7.59 -8.63
C HIS A 69 5.76 -7.68 -9.81
N GLN A 70 5.37 -8.37 -10.88
CA GLN A 70 6.19 -8.49 -12.08
C GLN A 70 6.36 -7.15 -12.79
N HIS A 71 5.32 -6.33 -12.76
CA HIS A 71 5.36 -5.02 -13.40
C HIS A 71 6.24 -4.04 -12.62
N SER A 72 6.22 -4.09 -11.30
CA SER A 72 6.99 -3.19 -10.45
C SER A 72 7.51 -3.94 -9.22
N ALA A 73 8.77 -4.32 -9.25
CA ALA A 73 9.40 -5.06 -8.15
C ALA A 73 9.53 -4.19 -6.89
N SER A 74 9.52 -2.87 -7.02
CA SER A 74 9.63 -1.96 -5.88
C SER A 74 8.29 -1.67 -5.21
N LEU A 75 7.17 -2.09 -5.80
CA LEU A 75 5.85 -1.90 -5.22
C LEU A 75 5.70 -2.79 -3.99
N GLN A 76 5.39 -2.19 -2.84
CA GLN A 76 5.08 -2.95 -1.64
C GLN A 76 3.63 -3.42 -1.71
N ILE A 77 3.41 -4.73 -1.82
CA ILE A 77 2.07 -5.28 -1.92
C ILE A 77 1.67 -5.87 -0.58
N ILE A 78 0.54 -5.44 -0.06
CA ILE A 78 -0.04 -5.92 1.18
C ILE A 78 -1.41 -6.49 0.85
N GLY A 79 -1.59 -7.79 1.06
CA GLY A 79 -2.90 -8.42 0.91
C GLY A 79 -3.70 -8.32 2.18
N MET A 80 -5.02 -8.27 2.07
CA MET A 80 -5.94 -8.40 3.19
C MET A 80 -7.04 -9.39 2.83
N SER A 81 -7.40 -10.25 3.78
CA SER A 81 -8.32 -11.34 3.53
C SER A 81 -8.95 -11.83 4.84
N HIS A 82 -10.13 -12.45 4.73
CA HIS A 82 -10.68 -13.23 5.83
C HIS A 82 -10.01 -14.61 5.95
N PHE A 83 -9.22 -15.01 4.97
CA PHE A 83 -8.56 -16.32 4.90
C PHE A 83 -7.06 -16.12 5.05
N THR A 84 -6.55 -16.41 6.25
CA THR A 84 -5.14 -16.15 6.60
C THR A 84 -4.46 -17.36 7.23
N SER A 85 -4.81 -18.58 6.79
CA SER A 85 -4.12 -19.78 7.22
C SER A 85 -2.65 -19.72 6.78
N SER A 86 -1.81 -20.61 7.32
CA SER A 86 -0.41 -20.66 6.91
C SER A 86 -0.27 -20.98 5.41
N ASP A 87 -1.16 -21.81 4.86
CA ASP A 87 -1.17 -22.09 3.42
C ASP A 87 -1.58 -20.86 2.60
N ASP A 88 -2.57 -20.11 3.06
CA ASP A 88 -2.97 -18.86 2.40
C ASP A 88 -1.84 -17.86 2.40
N LEU A 89 -1.20 -17.68 3.55
CA LEU A 89 -0.04 -16.79 3.68
C LEU A 89 1.06 -17.20 2.70
N GLN A 90 1.39 -18.49 2.64
CA GLN A 90 2.44 -18.97 1.76
C GLN A 90 2.14 -18.67 0.29
N ARG A 91 0.89 -18.90 -0.15
CA ARG A 91 0.51 -18.64 -1.54
C ARG A 91 0.60 -17.16 -1.89
N VAL A 92 0.16 -16.30 -0.98
CA VAL A 92 0.16 -14.85 -1.21
C VAL A 92 1.60 -14.33 -1.25
N MET A 93 2.44 -14.78 -0.33
CA MET A 93 3.86 -14.38 -0.32
C MET A 93 4.58 -14.89 -1.55
N ASN A 94 4.31 -16.12 -1.98
CA ASN A 94 4.92 -16.67 -3.20
C ASN A 94 4.49 -15.89 -4.45
N ALA A 95 3.31 -15.30 -4.44
CA ALA A 95 2.85 -14.47 -5.56
C ALA A 95 3.57 -13.12 -5.62
N GLY A 96 4.18 -12.67 -4.53
CA GLY A 96 4.97 -11.45 -4.51
C GLY A 96 4.54 -10.42 -3.46
N ALA A 97 3.57 -10.74 -2.60
CA ALA A 97 3.17 -9.83 -1.55
C ALA A 97 4.19 -9.81 -0.41
N ALA A 98 4.33 -8.65 0.24
CA ALA A 98 5.18 -8.50 1.41
C ALA A 98 4.48 -8.91 2.70
N HIS A 99 3.15 -8.75 2.76
CA HIS A 99 2.36 -9.04 3.95
C HIS A 99 0.97 -9.53 3.59
N LEU A 100 0.35 -10.27 4.50
CA LEU A 100 -1.06 -10.64 4.45
C LEU A 100 -1.69 -10.30 5.80
N LEU A 101 -2.72 -9.45 5.78
CA LEU A 101 -3.41 -9.01 6.97
C LEU A 101 -4.80 -9.61 7.05
N ALA A 102 -5.21 -9.98 8.25
CA ALA A 102 -6.57 -10.47 8.50
C ALA A 102 -7.56 -9.30 8.49
N LYS A 103 -8.71 -9.51 7.86
CA LYS A 103 -9.83 -8.57 7.94
C LYS A 103 -10.68 -8.88 9.17
N PRO A 104 -11.27 -7.89 9.81
CA PRO A 104 -11.17 -6.45 9.53
C PRO A 104 -9.83 -5.88 9.98
N LEU A 105 -9.34 -4.88 9.23
CA LEU A 105 -8.10 -4.22 9.58
C LEU A 105 -8.27 -3.31 10.78
N SER A 106 -7.22 -3.23 11.60
CA SER A 106 -7.18 -2.24 12.67
C SER A 106 -6.29 -1.07 12.27
N PRO A 107 -6.55 0.14 12.79
CA PRO A 107 -5.67 1.28 12.53
C PRO A 107 -4.23 1.03 12.98
N SER A 108 -4.03 0.28 14.06
CA SER A 108 -2.68 -0.02 14.55
C SER A 108 -1.89 -0.89 13.57
N GLN A 109 -2.53 -1.83 12.88
CA GLN A 109 -1.87 -2.63 11.85
C GLN A 109 -1.40 -1.76 10.69
N LEU A 110 -2.27 -0.86 10.23
CA LEU A 110 -1.90 0.08 9.16
C LEU A 110 -0.77 1.00 9.58
N ALA A 111 -0.81 1.52 10.80
CA ALA A 111 0.23 2.40 11.30
C ALA A 111 1.59 1.70 11.37
N THR A 112 1.60 0.40 11.68
CA THR A 112 2.84 -0.37 11.76
C THR A 112 3.43 -0.63 10.39
N LEU A 113 2.61 -1.02 9.41
CA LEU A 113 3.08 -1.39 8.07
C LEU A 113 3.22 -0.19 7.15
N LEU A 114 2.46 0.87 7.39
CA LEU A 114 2.44 2.08 6.57
C LEU A 114 2.72 3.28 7.48
N PRO A 115 3.96 3.42 7.96
CA PRO A 115 4.30 4.56 8.79
C PRO A 115 4.14 5.86 7.98
N PRO A 116 3.98 7.00 8.66
CA PRO A 116 3.91 8.27 7.95
C PRO A 116 5.11 8.44 7.04
N PRO A 117 4.93 9.00 5.83
CA PRO A 117 6.04 9.21 4.92
C PRO A 117 7.10 10.09 5.56
N ILE A 118 8.36 9.78 5.26
CA ILE A 118 9.46 10.64 5.71
C ILE A 118 9.35 11.95 4.95
N ARG A 119 9.30 13.05 5.69
CA ARG A 119 9.27 14.37 5.11
C ARG A 119 10.60 15.05 5.33
N VAL A 120 11.12 15.63 4.27
CA VAL A 120 12.27 16.50 4.40
C VAL A 120 11.75 17.83 4.92
N ALA A 121 12.23 18.23 6.09
CA ALA A 121 11.84 19.50 6.67
C ALA A 121 12.30 20.63 5.75
N PRO A 122 11.49 21.69 5.62
CA PRO A 122 11.96 22.84 4.86
C PRO A 122 13.26 23.35 5.46
N SER A 123 14.18 23.65 4.61
CA SER A 123 15.49 24.05 5.07
C SER A 123 15.47 25.40 5.72
N HIS A 124 14.46 25.84 6.18
CA HIS A 124 14.41 26.87 7.06
C HIS A 124 13.89 26.39 8.30
N LEU A 125 13.92 25.79 8.36
CA LEU A 125 13.48 25.36 9.50
C LEU A 125 14.35 24.78 10.12
N ALA A 126 14.85 25.49 9.28
CA ALA A 126 15.46 24.99 9.63
C ALA A 126 15.99 24.87 9.77
N SER A 127 16.39 25.29 9.40
CA SER A 127 16.95 24.92 9.46
C SER A 127 17.50 24.50 9.50
N PRO A 128 17.91 24.84 9.19
CA PRO A 128 18.27 24.21 9.05
C PRO A 128 18.76 23.60 9.00
N LYS A 129 19.08 23.75 8.69
CA LYS A 129 19.31 22.91 8.54
C LYS A 129 19.35 21.96 8.43
N ASN A 130 19.46 22.11 8.08
CA ASN A 130 19.29 21.01 7.89
C ASN A 130 19.17 20.13 7.51
N ILE A 131 19.36 20.17 7.04
CA ILE A 131 19.08 19.21 6.58
C ILE A 131 19.38 18.29 6.15
N VAL A 132 19.77 18.32 5.90
CA VAL A 132 19.97 17.24 5.41
C VAL A 132 20.10 16.27 5.38
N SER A 133 20.42 16.50 5.22
CA SER A 133 20.47 15.38 5.08
C SER A 133 20.35 14.44 4.99
N LYS A 134 20.28 14.58 4.71
CA LYS A 134 19.88 13.66 4.60
C LYS A 134 19.83 12.76 4.27
N PHE A 135 19.93 13.11 4.01
CA PHE A 135 19.60 12.37 3.81
C PHE A 135 19.79 11.75 3.58
N GLN A 136 19.95 12.23 3.32
CA GLN A 136 19.89 11.75 3.18
C GLN A 136 19.73 11.07 2.88
N ALA A 137 20.02 11.72 2.69
CA ALA A 137 19.77 11.12 2.49
C ALA A 137 19.61 10.52 2.11
N ASP A 138 19.52 10.86 1.85
CA ASP A 138 19.21 10.29 1.63
C ASP A 138 19.00 9.65 1.40
N SER A 139 19.00 10.18 1.20
CA SER A 139 18.59 9.70 1.10
C SER A 139 18.21 9.19 1.01
N LEU A 140 18.08 9.72 0.92
CA LEU A 140 17.45 9.43 1.01
C LEU A 140 16.90 8.86 0.78
N HIS A 141 16.78 9.37 0.62
CA HIS A 141 16.10 8.97 0.64
C HIS A 141 15.67 8.53 0.46
#